data_d60d1c05683152c1fe4b7243ea7ea8b7
#
_entry.id   d60d1c05683152c1fe4b7243ea7ea8b7
#
_cell.length_a   1.000
_cell.length_b   1.000
_cell.length_c   1.000
_cell.angle_alpha   90.00
_cell.angle_beta   90.00
_cell.angle_gamma   90.00
#
_symmetry.space_group_name_H-M   'P 1'
#
loop_
_entity.id
_entity.type
_entity.pdbx_description
1 polymer ?
#
loop_
_entity_poly.entity_id
_entity_poly.type
_entity_poly.pdbx_seq_one_letter_code
_entity_poly.pdbx_strand_id
1 'polypeptide(L)'
;MALQEETLDLAHRYWADRLGCSPADLRDGDDLRFIESDDGVDGIAILDRKTTRVVSAGPDRIDDLRDRTDTIRDLEPTGEGEVAEALGIPIRSVLGPQFIGYVDDSTFRPAHDANARVLDADDRDAFEALKRACPREEWEGQAGDLAFETHLRLAGRFLGDDLAAVAGYREIAVGLVTADVITHPDHRNRGFGTGAASAAIIEALAAGYAVDCRPVESWETAVDIAQFLGFERYARAWRILPM
;
A
#
# COMPACT_ATOMS: atom_id res chain seq x y z
N MET A 1 -12.74 12.85 -9.84
CA MET A 1 -12.65 13.74 -8.65
C MET A 1 -11.19 13.67 -8.22
N ALA A 2 -10.65 14.69 -7.57
CA ALA A 2 -9.26 14.70 -7.14
C ALA A 2 -9.19 14.66 -5.61
N LEU A 3 -8.13 14.10 -5.05
CA LEU A 3 -7.85 14.13 -3.61
C LEU A 3 -7.81 15.56 -3.08
N GLN A 4 -8.22 15.74 -1.84
CA GLN A 4 -8.09 17.02 -1.13
C GLN A 4 -6.60 17.38 -0.94
N GLU A 5 -6.30 18.67 -0.88
CA GLU A 5 -4.92 19.14 -0.69
C GLU A 5 -4.34 18.63 0.64
N GLU A 6 -5.16 18.56 1.68
CA GLU A 6 -4.76 18.02 2.99
C GLU A 6 -4.32 16.55 2.91
N THR A 7 -5.04 15.72 2.18
CA THR A 7 -4.66 14.31 1.93
C THR A 7 -3.34 14.20 1.17
N LEU A 8 -3.15 15.04 0.16
CA LEU A 8 -1.88 15.09 -0.59
C LEU A 8 -0.71 15.55 0.30
N ASP A 9 -0.93 16.50 1.19
CA ASP A 9 0.09 16.96 2.13
C ASP A 9 0.44 15.88 3.17
N LEU A 10 -0.54 15.11 3.64
CA LEU A 10 -0.30 13.92 4.49
C LEU A 10 0.56 12.90 3.75
N ALA A 11 0.20 12.56 2.51
CA ALA A 11 0.97 11.64 1.67
C ALA A 11 2.41 12.13 1.44
N HIS A 12 2.60 13.40 1.09
CA HIS A 12 3.93 13.98 0.91
C HIS A 12 4.78 13.90 2.18
N ARG A 13 4.23 14.25 3.35
CA ARG A 13 4.96 14.16 4.63
C ARG A 13 5.33 12.73 4.96
N TYR A 14 4.38 11.79 4.82
CA TYR A 14 4.62 10.38 5.09
C TYR A 14 5.74 9.79 4.24
N TRP A 15 5.70 10.03 2.92
CA TRP A 15 6.72 9.50 2.01
C TRP A 15 8.06 10.24 2.13
N ALA A 16 8.05 11.53 2.40
CA ALA A 16 9.26 12.29 2.65
C ALA A 16 10.02 11.77 3.86
N ASP A 17 9.32 11.51 4.96
CA ASP A 17 9.90 10.91 6.17
C ASP A 17 10.52 9.54 5.86
N ARG A 18 9.79 8.67 5.16
CA ARG A 18 10.26 7.33 4.78
C ARG A 18 11.44 7.33 3.82
N LEU A 19 11.59 8.33 2.98
CA LEU A 19 12.65 8.43 1.98
C LEU A 19 13.83 9.28 2.49
N GLY A 20 13.70 9.95 3.64
CA GLY A 20 14.72 10.82 4.20
C GLY A 20 14.85 12.16 3.46
N CYS A 21 13.76 12.66 2.86
CA CYS A 21 13.77 13.91 2.08
C CYS A 21 12.74 14.93 2.59
N SER A 22 12.65 16.08 1.94
CA SER A 22 11.61 17.04 2.24
C SER A 22 10.33 16.76 1.44
N PRO A 23 9.13 17.15 1.94
CA PRO A 23 7.89 17.05 1.16
C PRO A 23 7.95 17.81 -0.19
N ALA A 24 8.81 18.85 -0.29
CA ALA A 24 9.00 19.58 -1.53
C ALA A 24 9.71 18.74 -2.61
N ASP A 25 10.54 17.78 -2.22
CA ASP A 25 11.24 16.88 -3.13
C ASP A 25 10.30 15.90 -3.83
N LEU A 26 9.09 15.69 -3.28
CA LEU A 26 8.06 14.82 -3.83
C LEU A 26 7.02 15.55 -4.67
N ARG A 27 7.11 16.88 -4.76
CA ARG A 27 6.20 17.67 -5.61
C ARG A 27 6.58 17.51 -7.08
N ASP A 28 5.62 17.79 -7.95
CA ASP A 28 5.77 17.61 -9.39
C ASP A 28 6.98 18.37 -9.94
N GLY A 29 7.78 17.69 -10.75
CA GLY A 29 8.97 18.19 -11.41
C GLY A 29 9.52 17.10 -12.34
N ASP A 30 10.25 17.47 -13.38
CA ASP A 30 10.88 16.55 -14.34
C ASP A 30 12.27 16.13 -13.85
N ASP A 31 12.33 15.52 -12.64
CA ASP A 31 13.63 15.27 -12.02
C ASP A 31 13.76 13.84 -11.50
N LEU A 32 14.92 13.25 -11.76
CA LEU A 32 15.45 12.14 -11.00
C LEU A 32 16.23 12.68 -9.80
N ARG A 33 15.84 12.31 -8.59
CA ARG A 33 16.43 12.78 -7.34
C ARG A 33 17.04 11.62 -6.57
N PHE A 34 18.25 11.80 -6.10
CA PHE A 34 18.95 10.86 -5.23
C PHE A 34 19.00 11.41 -3.82
N ILE A 35 18.46 10.66 -2.88
CA ILE A 35 18.36 11.01 -1.46
C ILE A 35 19.23 10.05 -0.66
N GLU A 36 20.17 10.61 0.08
CA GLU A 36 20.92 9.86 1.09
C GLU A 36 20.08 9.77 2.36
N SER A 37 19.82 8.55 2.83
CA SER A 37 19.01 8.31 4.00
C SER A 37 19.72 7.39 4.97
N ASP A 38 20.03 7.93 6.15
CA ASP A 38 20.70 7.18 7.23
C ASP A 38 19.76 6.25 8.00
N ASP A 39 18.45 6.57 8.07
CA ASP A 39 17.53 5.98 9.06
C ASP A 39 16.38 5.16 8.49
N GLY A 40 16.17 5.11 7.18
CA GLY A 40 14.82 4.71 6.74
C GLY A 40 14.74 3.51 5.82
N VAL A 41 15.76 3.22 5.06
CA VAL A 41 15.63 2.24 3.97
C VAL A 41 16.66 1.14 4.13
N ASP A 42 16.21 0.00 4.66
CA ASP A 42 16.96 -1.23 4.49
C ASP A 42 16.97 -1.60 2.99
N GLY A 43 18.01 -1.14 2.27
CA GLY A 43 18.15 -1.31 0.84
C GLY A 43 18.01 -0.02 0.02
N ILE A 44 17.37 -0.12 -1.15
CA ILE A 44 17.11 0.98 -2.06
C ILE A 44 15.60 1.12 -2.23
N ALA A 45 15.08 2.33 -2.04
CA ALA A 45 13.69 2.67 -2.34
C ALA A 45 13.62 3.51 -3.61
N ILE A 46 12.66 3.19 -4.48
CA ILE A 46 12.32 4.01 -5.65
C ILE A 46 10.85 4.40 -5.53
N LEU A 47 10.57 5.68 -5.69
CA LEU A 47 9.21 6.21 -5.74
C LEU A 47 9.04 7.02 -7.03
N ASP A 48 8.13 6.55 -7.89
CA ASP A 48 7.75 7.25 -9.12
C ASP A 48 6.42 7.98 -8.89
N ARG A 49 6.48 9.29 -8.93
CA ARG A 49 5.31 10.14 -8.80
C ARG A 49 5.22 11.09 -9.99
N LYS A 50 4.22 10.87 -10.85
CA LYS A 50 4.04 11.62 -12.12
C LYS A 50 5.34 11.65 -12.94
N THR A 51 6.03 12.80 -12.97
CA THR A 51 7.27 13.03 -13.71
C THR A 51 8.52 13.02 -12.83
N THR A 52 8.36 12.84 -11.52
CA THR A 52 9.46 12.81 -10.55
C THR A 52 9.76 11.37 -10.12
N ARG A 53 11.02 10.97 -10.25
CA ARG A 53 11.55 9.73 -9.65
C ARG A 53 12.46 10.06 -8.49
N VAL A 54 12.17 9.53 -7.32
CA VAL A 54 13.02 9.64 -6.13
C VAL A 54 13.64 8.30 -5.84
N VAL A 55 14.96 8.28 -5.71
CA VAL A 55 15.76 7.10 -5.33
C VAL A 55 16.40 7.40 -3.99
N SER A 56 16.09 6.60 -2.99
CA SER A 56 16.65 6.73 -1.63
C SER A 56 17.45 5.49 -1.26
N ALA A 57 18.64 5.70 -0.72
CA ALA A 57 19.53 4.63 -0.26
C ALA A 57 20.47 5.15 0.83
N GLY A 58 21.12 4.23 1.53
CA GLY A 58 22.16 4.57 2.50
C GLY A 58 23.40 5.22 1.86
N PRO A 59 24.22 5.90 2.70
CA PRO A 59 25.41 6.64 2.24
C PRO A 59 26.45 5.76 1.52
N ASP A 60 26.50 4.50 1.86
CA ASP A 60 27.39 3.50 1.25
C ASP A 60 27.05 3.14 -0.20
N ARG A 61 25.86 3.52 -0.69
CA ARG A 61 25.33 3.15 -2.01
C ARG A 61 24.91 4.33 -2.87
N ILE A 62 24.57 5.44 -2.29
CA ILE A 62 23.93 6.53 -3.02
C ILE A 62 24.83 7.13 -4.10
N ASP A 63 26.13 7.18 -3.87
CA ASP A 63 27.08 7.72 -4.87
C ASP A 63 27.22 6.77 -6.08
N ASP A 64 27.28 5.46 -5.86
CA ASP A 64 27.30 4.45 -6.94
C ASP A 64 26.02 4.51 -7.79
N LEU A 65 24.87 4.81 -7.16
CA LEU A 65 23.60 5.00 -7.86
C LEU A 65 23.58 6.29 -8.68
N ARG A 66 24.17 7.38 -8.16
CA ARG A 66 24.33 8.65 -8.90
C ARG A 66 25.15 8.48 -10.19
N ASP A 67 26.20 7.68 -10.12
CA ASP A 67 27.05 7.38 -11.30
C ASP A 67 26.29 6.63 -12.41
N ARG A 68 25.11 6.06 -12.09
CA ARG A 68 24.24 5.30 -12.99
C ARG A 68 22.94 6.02 -13.35
N THR A 69 22.92 7.33 -13.26
CA THR A 69 21.74 8.20 -13.45
C THR A 69 20.92 7.84 -14.68
N ASP A 70 21.56 7.68 -15.86
CA ASP A 70 20.84 7.38 -17.11
C ASP A 70 20.18 6.00 -17.08
N THR A 71 20.85 4.99 -16.52
CA THR A 71 20.30 3.65 -16.37
C THR A 71 19.12 3.65 -15.40
N ILE A 72 19.25 4.36 -14.27
CA ILE A 72 18.21 4.41 -13.22
C ILE A 72 17.00 5.23 -13.68
N ARG A 73 17.19 6.24 -14.52
CA ARG A 73 16.10 7.04 -15.06
C ARG A 73 15.06 6.18 -15.80
N ASP A 74 15.55 5.23 -16.61
CA ASP A 74 14.71 4.39 -17.47
C ASP A 74 14.44 2.99 -16.87
N LEU A 75 14.94 2.74 -15.65
CA LEU A 75 14.80 1.43 -15.01
C LEU A 75 13.34 1.15 -14.63
N GLU A 76 12.81 0.04 -15.13
CA GLU A 76 11.55 -0.56 -14.65
C GLU A 76 11.88 -1.81 -13.84
N PRO A 77 11.98 -1.72 -12.49
CA PRO A 77 12.46 -2.84 -11.67
C PRO A 77 11.45 -3.99 -11.63
N THR A 78 11.52 -4.90 -12.59
CA THR A 78 10.58 -6.03 -12.72
C THR A 78 11.15 -7.36 -12.24
N GLY A 79 12.46 -7.51 -12.19
CA GLY A 79 13.14 -8.74 -11.80
C GLY A 79 14.52 -8.52 -11.19
N GLU A 80 14.93 -9.44 -10.31
CA GLU A 80 16.19 -9.35 -9.56
C GLU A 80 17.42 -9.30 -10.49
N GLY A 81 17.43 -10.09 -11.55
CA GLY A 81 18.55 -10.15 -12.51
C GLY A 81 18.72 -8.86 -13.30
N GLU A 82 17.63 -8.30 -13.81
CA GLU A 82 17.63 -7.04 -14.55
C GLU A 82 18.07 -5.88 -13.66
N VAL A 83 17.54 -5.84 -12.44
CA VAL A 83 17.90 -4.81 -11.44
C VAL A 83 19.35 -4.96 -11.00
N ALA A 84 19.86 -6.18 -10.81
CA ALA A 84 21.25 -6.43 -10.46
C ALA A 84 22.21 -5.93 -11.55
N GLU A 85 21.87 -6.15 -12.83
CA GLU A 85 22.66 -5.66 -13.97
C GLU A 85 22.62 -4.12 -14.02
N ALA A 86 21.43 -3.53 -13.92
CA ALA A 86 21.24 -2.08 -13.98
C ALA A 86 21.96 -1.35 -12.85
N LEU A 87 21.88 -1.87 -11.63
CA LEU A 87 22.48 -1.25 -10.45
C LEU A 87 23.94 -1.68 -10.23
N GLY A 88 24.40 -2.73 -10.90
CA GLY A 88 25.76 -3.27 -10.76
C GLY A 88 26.08 -3.88 -9.40
N ILE A 89 25.03 -4.29 -8.66
CA ILE A 89 25.14 -4.91 -7.33
C ILE A 89 24.28 -6.18 -7.25
N PRO A 90 24.69 -7.19 -6.45
CA PRO A 90 23.86 -8.37 -6.23
C PRO A 90 22.55 -8.00 -5.51
N ILE A 91 21.44 -8.50 -6.03
CA ILE A 91 20.09 -8.25 -5.48
C ILE A 91 19.52 -9.52 -4.87
N ARG A 92 19.02 -9.42 -3.64
CA ARG A 92 18.33 -10.49 -2.92
C ARG A 92 16.86 -10.56 -3.30
N SER A 93 16.18 -9.40 -3.37
CA SER A 93 14.78 -9.32 -3.77
C SER A 93 14.38 -7.94 -4.25
N VAL A 94 13.37 -7.91 -5.12
CA VAL A 94 12.68 -6.71 -5.60
C VAL A 94 11.22 -6.83 -5.18
N LEU A 95 10.75 -5.88 -4.38
CA LEU A 95 9.35 -5.76 -3.95
C LEU A 95 8.70 -4.60 -4.72
N GLY A 96 7.67 -4.88 -5.50
CA GLY A 96 7.00 -3.90 -6.33
C GLY A 96 6.91 -4.33 -7.81
N PRO A 97 6.41 -3.47 -8.69
CA PRO A 97 5.84 -2.16 -8.35
C PRO A 97 4.60 -2.26 -7.46
N GLN A 98 4.53 -1.39 -6.46
CA GLN A 98 3.33 -1.21 -5.66
C GLN A 98 2.52 -0.04 -6.21
N PHE A 99 1.22 -0.21 -6.34
CA PHE A 99 0.27 0.87 -6.52
C PHE A 99 0.13 1.61 -5.18
N ILE A 100 0.58 2.84 -5.11
CA ILE A 100 0.36 3.68 -3.93
C ILE A 100 -0.86 4.54 -4.20
N GLY A 101 -1.97 4.22 -3.53
CA GLY A 101 -3.24 4.90 -3.70
C GLY A 101 -3.72 5.54 -2.41
N TYR A 102 -4.41 6.68 -2.54
CA TYR A 102 -5.08 7.36 -1.45
C TYR A 102 -6.55 7.56 -1.77
N VAL A 103 -7.38 7.54 -0.73
CA VAL A 103 -8.79 7.90 -0.79
C VAL A 103 -9.15 8.78 0.40
N ASP A 104 -10.02 9.75 0.16
CA ASP A 104 -10.62 10.63 1.14
C ASP A 104 -12.12 10.84 0.83
N ASP A 105 -12.82 11.66 1.61
CA ASP A 105 -14.25 11.92 1.43
C ASP A 105 -14.60 12.46 0.03
N SER A 106 -13.64 13.11 -0.66
CA SER A 106 -13.87 13.70 -2.00
C SER A 106 -13.83 12.69 -3.12
N THR A 107 -13.08 11.59 -2.96
CA THR A 107 -12.87 10.58 -3.99
C THR A 107 -13.53 9.25 -3.71
N PHE A 108 -13.86 8.97 -2.45
CA PHE A 108 -14.44 7.70 -2.03
C PHE A 108 -15.76 7.38 -2.74
N ARG A 109 -15.86 6.14 -3.19
CA ARG A 109 -17.04 5.56 -3.85
C ARG A 109 -17.50 4.34 -3.07
N PRO A 110 -18.45 4.47 -2.15
CA PRO A 110 -18.87 3.35 -1.32
C PRO A 110 -19.52 2.23 -2.14
N ALA A 111 -19.12 1.00 -1.89
CA ALA A 111 -19.82 -0.19 -2.33
C ALA A 111 -20.83 -0.60 -1.24
N HIS A 112 -22.12 -0.41 -1.52
CA HIS A 112 -23.17 -0.81 -0.59
C HIS A 112 -23.33 -2.33 -0.58
N ASP A 113 -23.01 -2.97 0.55
CA ASP A 113 -23.27 -4.40 0.79
C ASP A 113 -23.95 -4.55 2.17
N ALA A 114 -25.22 -4.92 2.17
CA ALA A 114 -26.01 -5.06 3.39
C ALA A 114 -25.51 -6.14 4.36
N ASN A 115 -24.63 -7.04 3.89
CA ASN A 115 -24.02 -8.07 4.71
C ASN A 115 -22.58 -7.72 5.13
N ALA A 116 -22.12 -6.51 4.85
CA ALA A 116 -20.84 -6.01 5.34
C ALA A 116 -21.08 -5.10 6.57
N ARG A 117 -20.35 -5.36 7.66
CA ARG A 117 -20.43 -4.61 8.90
C ARG A 117 -19.12 -4.62 9.67
N VAL A 118 -19.00 -3.71 10.63
CA VAL A 118 -17.90 -3.75 11.59
C VAL A 118 -17.95 -5.02 12.41
N LEU A 119 -16.80 -5.62 12.67
CA LEU A 119 -16.65 -6.77 13.55
C LEU A 119 -16.63 -6.34 15.01
N ASP A 120 -17.18 -7.17 15.86
CA ASP A 120 -17.09 -7.05 17.31
C ASP A 120 -16.42 -8.28 17.96
N ALA A 121 -16.40 -8.34 19.27
CA ALA A 121 -15.72 -9.42 20.00
C ALA A 121 -16.35 -10.80 19.76
N ASP A 122 -17.64 -10.86 19.45
CA ASP A 122 -18.37 -12.11 19.21
C ASP A 122 -18.02 -12.70 17.83
N ASP A 123 -17.47 -11.90 16.90
CA ASP A 123 -17.03 -12.33 15.58
C ASP A 123 -15.66 -13.02 15.56
N ARG A 124 -14.97 -13.10 16.70
CA ARG A 124 -13.61 -13.65 16.79
C ARG A 124 -13.50 -15.07 16.24
N ASP A 125 -14.45 -15.92 16.51
CA ASP A 125 -14.43 -17.30 16.01
C ASP A 125 -14.56 -17.37 14.48
N ALA A 126 -15.42 -16.54 13.90
CA ALA A 126 -15.58 -16.42 12.44
C ALA A 126 -14.30 -15.84 11.79
N PHE A 127 -13.67 -14.86 12.42
CA PHE A 127 -12.40 -14.30 11.97
C PHE A 127 -11.27 -15.34 11.97
N GLU A 128 -11.12 -16.11 13.05
CA GLU A 128 -10.13 -17.18 13.15
C GLU A 128 -10.41 -18.33 12.17
N ALA A 129 -11.68 -18.59 11.84
CA ALA A 129 -12.07 -19.55 10.82
C ALA A 129 -11.62 -19.08 9.42
N LEU A 130 -11.87 -17.83 9.07
CA LEU A 130 -11.38 -17.23 7.83
C LEU A 130 -9.85 -17.26 7.76
N LYS A 131 -9.18 -16.93 8.86
CA LYS A 131 -7.71 -16.93 8.94
C LYS A 131 -7.13 -18.32 8.63
N ARG A 132 -7.72 -19.37 9.19
CA ARG A 132 -7.29 -20.75 8.91
C ARG A 132 -7.58 -21.22 7.48
N ALA A 133 -8.58 -20.66 6.82
CA ALA A 133 -8.94 -21.01 5.44
C ALA A 133 -8.04 -20.34 4.40
N CYS A 134 -7.40 -19.22 4.75
CA CYS A 134 -6.51 -18.50 3.85
C CYS A 134 -5.07 -19.02 3.92
N PRO A 135 -4.33 -19.07 2.78
CA PRO A 135 -2.91 -19.37 2.79
C PRO A 135 -2.13 -18.43 3.71
N ARG A 136 -1.17 -19.00 4.45
CA ARG A 136 -0.38 -18.25 5.42
C ARG A 136 0.39 -17.09 4.77
N GLU A 137 0.94 -17.33 3.59
CA GLU A 137 1.73 -16.34 2.83
C GLU A 137 0.86 -15.13 2.42
N GLU A 138 -0.41 -15.36 2.10
CA GLU A 138 -1.34 -14.29 1.80
C GLU A 138 -1.70 -13.49 3.05
N TRP A 139 -1.86 -14.16 4.18
CA TRP A 139 -2.19 -13.50 5.43
C TRP A 139 -1.03 -12.65 5.95
N GLU A 140 0.16 -13.24 6.08
CA GLU A 140 1.34 -12.58 6.63
C GLU A 140 1.95 -11.52 5.68
N GLY A 141 1.84 -11.73 4.36
CA GLY A 141 2.46 -10.86 3.37
C GLY A 141 1.52 -9.83 2.72
N GLN A 142 0.28 -10.21 2.49
CA GLN A 142 -0.64 -9.46 1.64
C GLN A 142 -1.73 -8.73 2.43
N ALA A 143 -2.21 -9.33 3.49
CA ALA A 143 -3.27 -8.75 4.33
C ALA A 143 -2.73 -7.92 5.50
N GLY A 144 -1.45 -7.51 5.46
CA GLY A 144 -0.85 -6.64 6.47
C GLY A 144 -0.95 -7.19 7.91
N ASP A 145 -0.97 -8.52 8.07
CA ASP A 145 -1.19 -9.18 9.36
C ASP A 145 -2.47 -8.72 10.06
N LEU A 146 -3.59 -8.69 9.32
CA LEU A 146 -4.91 -8.33 9.86
C LEU A 146 -5.17 -9.04 11.19
N ALA A 147 -5.41 -8.27 12.25
CA ALA A 147 -5.65 -8.78 13.58
C ALA A 147 -6.48 -7.79 14.41
N PHE A 148 -7.27 -8.30 15.34
CA PHE A 148 -8.05 -7.48 16.27
C PHE A 148 -7.16 -6.59 17.15
N GLU A 149 -5.94 -7.02 17.42
CA GLU A 149 -5.00 -6.36 18.33
C GLU A 149 -4.25 -5.19 17.67
N THR A 150 -4.06 -5.22 16.36
CA THR A 150 -3.22 -4.27 15.63
C THR A 150 -4.00 -3.28 14.76
N HIS A 151 -5.26 -3.59 14.44
CA HIS A 151 -6.12 -2.74 13.64
C HIS A 151 -7.07 -1.91 14.50
N LEU A 152 -7.27 -0.66 14.11
CA LEU A 152 -8.18 0.24 14.81
C LEU A 152 -9.64 -0.22 14.68
N ARG A 153 -9.99 -0.76 13.51
CA ARG A 153 -11.28 -1.39 13.23
C ARG A 153 -11.10 -2.48 12.19
N LEU A 154 -11.92 -3.51 12.33
CA LEU A 154 -12.11 -4.54 11.31
C LEU A 154 -13.56 -4.49 10.85
N ALA A 155 -13.79 -4.71 9.56
CA ALA A 155 -15.10 -4.88 8.96
C ALA A 155 -15.13 -6.18 8.17
N GLY A 156 -16.21 -6.92 8.26
CA GLY A 156 -16.37 -8.21 7.61
C GLY A 156 -17.58 -8.26 6.70
N ARG A 157 -17.49 -9.05 5.66
CA ARG A 157 -18.63 -9.42 4.82
C ARG A 157 -19.03 -10.85 5.09
N PHE A 158 -20.26 -11.07 5.50
CA PHE A 158 -20.78 -12.35 5.96
C PHE A 158 -21.63 -13.06 4.88
N LEU A 159 -21.62 -14.39 4.94
CA LEU A 159 -22.56 -15.30 4.26
C LEU A 159 -23.27 -16.14 5.33
N GLY A 160 -24.46 -15.70 5.75
CA GLY A 160 -25.03 -16.23 6.98
C GLY A 160 -24.11 -15.88 8.16
N ASP A 161 -23.65 -16.87 8.89
CA ASP A 161 -22.74 -16.71 10.03
C ASP A 161 -21.25 -16.81 9.63
N ASP A 162 -20.95 -17.19 8.38
CA ASP A 162 -19.59 -17.37 7.91
C ASP A 162 -18.98 -16.04 7.40
N LEU A 163 -17.79 -15.74 7.85
CA LEU A 163 -17.03 -14.57 7.39
C LEU A 163 -16.34 -14.86 6.05
N ALA A 164 -16.86 -14.28 4.97
CA ALA A 164 -16.39 -14.51 3.61
C ALA A 164 -15.23 -13.58 3.20
N ALA A 165 -15.15 -12.39 3.80
CA ALA A 165 -14.04 -11.46 3.62
C ALA A 165 -13.92 -10.57 4.86
N VAL A 166 -12.70 -10.12 5.14
CA VAL A 166 -12.42 -9.13 6.18
C VAL A 166 -11.49 -8.05 5.63
N ALA A 167 -11.74 -6.82 6.04
CA ALA A 167 -10.85 -5.68 5.83
C ALA A 167 -10.63 -4.96 7.15
N GLY A 168 -9.52 -4.25 7.26
CA GLY A 168 -9.24 -3.46 8.44
C GLY A 168 -8.32 -2.31 8.10
N TYR A 169 -8.18 -1.37 9.04
CA TYR A 169 -7.23 -0.29 8.89
C TYR A 169 -6.43 -0.07 10.17
N ARG A 170 -5.18 0.33 10.00
CA ARG A 170 -4.23 0.67 11.07
C ARG A 170 -3.56 1.99 10.78
N GLU A 171 -3.26 2.74 11.84
CA GLU A 171 -2.59 4.02 11.71
C GLU A 171 -1.12 3.84 11.27
N ILE A 172 -0.68 4.64 10.31
CA ILE A 172 0.69 4.67 9.80
C ILE A 172 1.35 6.04 10.00
N ALA A 173 0.57 7.08 10.15
CA ALA A 173 0.96 8.42 10.55
C ALA A 173 -0.27 9.17 11.09
N VAL A 174 -0.06 10.28 11.78
CA VAL A 174 -1.16 11.12 12.29
C VAL A 174 -2.09 11.54 11.15
N GLY A 175 -3.35 11.14 11.25
CA GLY A 175 -4.38 11.42 10.25
C GLY A 175 -4.35 10.50 9.02
N LEU A 176 -3.47 9.50 8.98
CA LEU A 176 -3.31 8.59 7.86
C LEU A 176 -3.33 7.13 8.32
N VAL A 177 -4.20 6.34 7.70
CA VAL A 177 -4.28 4.89 7.93
C VAL A 177 -4.01 4.12 6.64
N THR A 178 -3.53 2.89 6.76
CA THR A 178 -3.46 1.94 5.64
C THR A 178 -4.57 0.91 5.79
N ALA A 179 -5.21 0.55 4.66
CA ALA A 179 -6.25 -0.46 4.63
C ALA A 179 -5.74 -1.76 3.98
N ASP A 180 -6.06 -2.86 4.65
CA ASP A 180 -5.76 -4.22 4.22
C ASP A 180 -7.05 -5.01 4.06
N VAL A 181 -7.06 -5.99 3.13
CA VAL A 181 -8.25 -6.83 2.87
C VAL A 181 -7.84 -8.23 2.48
N ILE A 182 -8.59 -9.22 2.98
CA ILE A 182 -8.47 -10.61 2.55
C ILE A 182 -9.84 -11.23 2.31
N THR A 183 -9.94 -12.11 1.32
CA THR A 183 -11.17 -12.83 0.98
C THR A 183 -10.92 -14.33 1.02
N HIS A 184 -11.85 -15.06 1.65
CA HIS A 184 -11.84 -16.53 1.69
C HIS A 184 -11.63 -17.10 0.28
N PRO A 185 -10.72 -18.06 0.07
CA PRO A 185 -10.39 -18.59 -1.25
C PRO A 185 -11.61 -19.00 -2.09
N ASP A 186 -12.59 -19.68 -1.49
CA ASP A 186 -13.79 -20.17 -2.18
C ASP A 186 -14.80 -19.05 -2.52
N HIS A 187 -14.55 -17.83 -2.04
CA HIS A 187 -15.47 -16.69 -2.19
C HIS A 187 -14.88 -15.53 -2.98
N ARG A 188 -13.70 -15.72 -3.60
CA ARG A 188 -13.05 -14.72 -4.44
C ARG A 188 -13.85 -14.41 -5.71
N ASN A 189 -13.58 -13.26 -6.32
CA ASN A 189 -14.20 -12.77 -7.55
C ASN A 189 -15.74 -12.61 -7.47
N ARG A 190 -16.26 -12.39 -6.26
CA ARG A 190 -17.70 -12.21 -5.98
C ARG A 190 -18.03 -10.84 -5.35
N GLY A 191 -17.03 -9.93 -5.29
CA GLY A 191 -17.17 -8.60 -4.72
C GLY A 191 -17.15 -8.53 -3.19
N PHE A 192 -16.91 -9.65 -2.48
CA PHE A 192 -16.97 -9.68 -1.02
C PHE A 192 -15.85 -8.90 -0.37
N GLY A 193 -14.63 -8.97 -0.91
CA GLY A 193 -13.53 -8.12 -0.47
C GLY A 193 -13.82 -6.64 -0.65
N THR A 194 -14.46 -6.26 -1.75
CA THR A 194 -14.89 -4.87 -2.02
C THR A 194 -15.89 -4.39 -0.97
N GLY A 195 -16.87 -5.22 -0.61
CA GLY A 195 -17.85 -4.90 0.43
C GLY A 195 -17.21 -4.71 1.81
N ALA A 196 -16.32 -5.63 2.21
CA ALA A 196 -15.59 -5.53 3.48
C ALA A 196 -14.68 -4.27 3.51
N ALA A 197 -13.90 -4.04 2.44
CA ALA A 197 -13.03 -2.87 2.33
C ALA A 197 -13.83 -1.57 2.38
N SER A 198 -14.96 -1.48 1.65
CA SER A 198 -15.83 -0.32 1.69
C SER A 198 -16.33 -0.02 3.10
N ALA A 199 -16.76 -1.05 3.85
CA ALA A 199 -17.22 -0.86 5.23
C ALA A 199 -16.10 -0.37 6.16
N ALA A 200 -14.87 -0.90 6.02
CA ALA A 200 -13.72 -0.45 6.79
C ALA A 200 -13.34 1.01 6.46
N ILE A 201 -13.36 1.38 5.17
CA ILE A 201 -13.03 2.74 4.72
C ILE A 201 -14.07 3.75 5.23
N ILE A 202 -15.36 3.41 5.25
CA ILE A 202 -16.42 4.26 5.84
C ILE A 202 -16.07 4.61 7.28
N GLU A 203 -15.68 3.63 8.09
CA GLU A 203 -15.28 3.85 9.48
C GLU A 203 -14.04 4.74 9.61
N ALA A 204 -13.03 4.51 8.74
CA ALA A 204 -11.81 5.31 8.76
C ALA A 204 -12.08 6.78 8.41
N LEU A 205 -12.83 7.02 7.33
CA LEU A 205 -13.21 8.39 6.93
C LEU A 205 -14.08 9.06 7.98
N ALA A 206 -15.05 8.35 8.56
CA ALA A 206 -15.89 8.88 9.65
C ALA A 206 -15.07 9.23 10.89
N ALA A 207 -13.93 8.59 11.12
CA ALA A 207 -12.99 8.91 12.19
C ALA A 207 -12.01 10.04 11.82
N GLY A 208 -12.11 10.61 10.61
CA GLY A 208 -11.28 11.73 10.14
C GLY A 208 -9.94 11.33 9.54
N TYR A 209 -9.73 10.06 9.18
CA TYR A 209 -8.51 9.61 8.53
C TYR A 209 -8.61 9.71 7.01
N ALA A 210 -7.51 10.06 6.35
CA ALA A 210 -7.27 9.68 4.96
C ALA A 210 -6.77 8.22 4.91
N VAL A 211 -7.14 7.48 3.88
CA VAL A 211 -6.81 6.04 3.77
C VAL A 211 -5.87 5.79 2.61
N ASP A 212 -4.80 5.07 2.86
CA ASP A 212 -3.90 4.56 1.83
C ASP A 212 -4.09 3.07 1.57
N CYS A 213 -3.67 2.62 0.39
CA CYS A 213 -3.50 1.21 0.06
C CYS A 213 -2.26 1.00 -0.80
N ARG A 214 -1.63 -0.19 -0.70
CA ARG A 214 -0.35 -0.49 -1.37
C ARG A 214 -0.31 -1.88 -2.00
N PRO A 215 -1.30 -2.28 -2.79
CA PRO A 215 -1.23 -3.56 -3.48
C PRO A 215 -0.05 -3.59 -4.45
N VAL A 216 0.57 -4.75 -4.59
CA VAL A 216 1.51 -5.01 -5.68
C VAL A 216 0.72 -4.97 -7.00
N GLU A 217 1.22 -4.26 -8.03
CA GLU A 217 0.47 -4.05 -9.27
C GLU A 217 0.15 -5.35 -10.02
N SER A 218 0.94 -6.40 -9.84
CA SER A 218 0.63 -7.72 -10.40
C SER A 218 -0.60 -8.39 -9.77
N TRP A 219 -1.11 -7.86 -8.67
CA TRP A 219 -2.40 -8.28 -8.10
C TRP A 219 -3.52 -7.41 -8.63
N GLU A 220 -3.83 -7.56 -9.90
CA GLU A 220 -4.81 -6.76 -10.62
C GLU A 220 -6.13 -6.62 -9.86
N THR A 221 -6.63 -7.71 -9.27
CA THR A 221 -7.88 -7.67 -8.48
C THR A 221 -7.79 -6.71 -7.29
N ALA A 222 -6.66 -6.59 -6.61
CA ALA A 222 -6.52 -5.68 -5.48
C ALA A 222 -6.43 -4.22 -5.95
N VAL A 223 -5.74 -3.98 -7.07
CA VAL A 223 -5.70 -2.67 -7.73
C VAL A 223 -7.08 -2.25 -8.22
N ASP A 224 -7.83 -3.18 -8.84
CA ASP A 224 -9.19 -2.93 -9.32
C ASP A 224 -10.15 -2.58 -8.17
N ILE A 225 -10.06 -3.28 -7.03
CA ILE A 225 -10.83 -2.95 -5.82
C ILE A 225 -10.50 -1.52 -5.35
N ALA A 226 -9.22 -1.18 -5.26
CA ALA A 226 -8.80 0.14 -4.84
C ALA A 226 -9.36 1.23 -5.79
N GLN A 227 -9.19 1.08 -7.09
CA GLN A 227 -9.67 2.04 -8.09
C GLN A 227 -11.21 2.15 -8.10
N PHE A 228 -11.91 1.01 -7.96
CA PHE A 228 -13.37 0.98 -7.86
C PHE A 228 -13.87 1.77 -6.64
N LEU A 229 -13.19 1.63 -5.49
CA LEU A 229 -13.52 2.36 -4.26
C LEU A 229 -13.06 3.83 -4.26
N GLY A 230 -12.43 4.30 -5.34
CA GLY A 230 -12.06 5.70 -5.53
C GLY A 230 -10.66 6.06 -5.07
N PHE A 231 -9.79 5.08 -4.82
CA PHE A 231 -8.37 5.37 -4.58
C PHE A 231 -7.75 5.98 -5.83
N GLU A 232 -7.20 7.17 -5.65
CA GLU A 232 -6.44 7.87 -6.69
C GLU A 232 -4.96 7.51 -6.56
N ARG A 233 -4.31 7.17 -7.70
CA ARG A 233 -2.88 6.84 -7.70
C ARG A 233 -2.05 8.05 -7.32
N TYR A 234 -1.32 7.94 -6.24
CA TYR A 234 -0.32 8.92 -5.81
C TYR A 234 1.04 8.65 -6.46
N ALA A 235 1.49 7.38 -6.41
CA ALA A 235 2.80 6.97 -6.90
C ALA A 235 2.84 5.48 -7.25
N ARG A 236 3.95 5.05 -7.84
CA ARG A 236 4.44 3.65 -7.86
C ARG A 236 5.66 3.56 -6.96
N ALA A 237 5.84 2.47 -6.27
CA ALA A 237 6.97 2.30 -5.37
C ALA A 237 7.63 0.92 -5.52
N TRP A 238 8.94 0.89 -5.32
CA TRP A 238 9.75 -0.34 -5.24
C TRP A 238 10.64 -0.30 -4.02
N ARG A 239 10.87 -1.47 -3.46
CA ARG A 239 11.92 -1.69 -2.48
C ARG A 239 12.86 -2.77 -2.99
N ILE A 240 14.12 -2.43 -3.13
CA ILE A 240 15.15 -3.32 -3.65
C ILE A 240 16.07 -3.65 -2.48
N LEU A 241 16.22 -4.94 -2.20
CA LEU A 241 17.07 -5.44 -1.12
C LEU A 241 18.33 -6.04 -1.73
N PRO A 242 19.50 -5.42 -1.57
CA PRO A 242 20.79 -6.00 -1.92
C PRO A 242 21.12 -7.23 -1.08
N MET A 243 22.05 -8.06 -1.58
CA MET A 243 22.61 -9.20 -0.82
C MET A 243 23.51 -8.74 0.31
#